data_8acb170c4da3bb31f064edff2ce48e24
#
_entry.id   8acb170c4da3bb31f064edff2ce48e24
#
_cell.length_a   1.000
_cell.length_b   1.000
_cell.length_c   1.000
_cell.angle_alpha   90.00
_cell.angle_beta   90.00
_cell.angle_gamma   90.00
#
_symmetry.space_group_name_H-M   'P 1'
#
loop_
_entity.id
_entity.type
_entity.pdbx_description
1 polymer ?
#
loop_
_entity_poly.entity_id
_entity_poly.type
_entity_poly.pdbx_seq_one_letter_code
_entity_poly.pdbx_strand_id
1 'polypeptide(L)'
;MLIYLTILESDEEKKSFEQTYKDNYLYMYHVAFKILKHQMDAENAVHEAFLSIAENYKKYSKLSCREMTGLCVTIVKHKSIDILRNAQHLSDEEVENLVLYNEINEYEPETSVEQKEQKDKIVWVMRQLPETLRIVLDLKYFYDYSNREIAKMLKISNKTVEMRLYRAKIKMRELLEHEQEM
;
A
#
# COMPACT_ATOMS: atom_id res chain seq x y z
N MET A 1 -19.08 -11.65 5.34
CA MET A 1 -19.71 -10.74 4.34
C MET A 1 -21.01 -10.11 4.85
N LEU A 2 -21.92 -10.84 5.47
CA LEU A 2 -23.21 -10.30 5.95
C LEU A 2 -23.09 -9.04 6.84
N ILE A 3 -22.07 -8.98 7.68
CA ILE A 3 -21.87 -7.86 8.62
C ILE A 3 -21.64 -6.51 7.90
N TYR A 4 -20.97 -6.51 6.74
CA TYR A 4 -20.74 -5.27 5.97
C TYR A 4 -22.03 -4.73 5.35
N LEU A 5 -22.93 -5.64 4.94
CA LEU A 5 -24.20 -5.28 4.30
C LEU A 5 -25.19 -4.61 5.26
N THR A 6 -25.04 -4.77 6.57
CA THR A 6 -25.86 -4.08 7.57
C THR A 6 -25.51 -2.60 7.73
N ILE A 7 -24.31 -2.21 7.29
CA ILE A 7 -23.83 -0.82 7.35
C ILE A 7 -24.30 -0.01 6.15
N LEU A 8 -24.54 -0.69 5.00
CA LEU A 8 -24.90 -0.06 3.75
C LEU A 8 -26.41 0.24 3.69
N GLU A 9 -26.76 1.44 3.22
CA GLU A 9 -28.12 1.94 3.29
C GLU A 9 -29.03 1.46 2.15
N SER A 10 -28.47 1.32 0.92
CA SER A 10 -29.27 0.94 -0.25
C SER A 10 -28.91 -0.42 -0.82
N ASP A 11 -29.86 -1.06 -1.51
CA ASP A 11 -29.61 -2.34 -2.17
C ASP A 11 -28.63 -2.21 -3.35
N GLU A 12 -28.52 -1.03 -3.98
CA GLU A 12 -27.53 -0.76 -5.00
C GLU A 12 -26.12 -0.71 -4.40
N GLU A 13 -25.96 -0.04 -3.24
CA GLU A 13 -24.68 -0.03 -2.51
C GLU A 13 -24.27 -1.44 -2.08
N LYS A 14 -25.21 -2.25 -1.59
CA LYS A 14 -24.95 -3.65 -1.19
C LYS A 14 -24.43 -4.48 -2.36
N LYS A 15 -25.10 -4.42 -3.53
CA LYS A 15 -24.67 -5.15 -4.73
C LYS A 15 -23.30 -4.70 -5.23
N SER A 16 -23.09 -3.39 -5.27
CA SER A 16 -21.80 -2.82 -5.71
C SER A 16 -20.67 -3.16 -4.75
N PHE A 17 -20.93 -3.13 -3.43
CA PHE A 17 -19.96 -3.54 -2.42
C PHE A 17 -19.67 -5.04 -2.49
N GLU A 18 -20.68 -5.90 -2.71
CA GLU A 18 -20.44 -7.34 -2.91
C GLU A 18 -19.51 -7.62 -4.08
N GLN A 19 -19.64 -6.88 -5.17
CA GLN A 19 -18.73 -6.99 -6.30
C GLN A 19 -17.32 -6.52 -5.92
N THR A 20 -17.21 -5.37 -5.27
CA THR A 20 -15.93 -4.84 -4.76
C THR A 20 -15.24 -5.86 -3.84
N TYR A 21 -15.99 -6.51 -2.94
CA TYR A 21 -15.48 -7.54 -2.05
C TYR A 21 -14.93 -8.74 -2.84
N LYS A 22 -15.72 -9.27 -3.77
CA LYS A 22 -15.33 -10.45 -4.58
C LYS A 22 -14.08 -10.19 -5.41
N ASP A 23 -13.99 -9.01 -6.01
CA ASP A 23 -12.90 -8.64 -6.90
C ASP A 23 -11.58 -8.38 -6.17
N ASN A 24 -11.64 -7.93 -4.91
CA ASN A 24 -10.45 -7.46 -4.21
C ASN A 24 -10.02 -8.34 -3.02
N TYR A 25 -10.89 -9.23 -2.51
CA TYR A 25 -10.61 -10.01 -1.30
C TYR A 25 -9.29 -10.79 -1.37
N LEU A 26 -9.10 -11.59 -2.41
CA LEU A 26 -7.89 -12.41 -2.56
C LEU A 26 -6.63 -11.56 -2.66
N TYR A 27 -6.70 -10.46 -3.40
CA TYR A 27 -5.56 -9.57 -3.56
C TYR A 27 -5.21 -8.88 -2.24
N MET A 28 -6.21 -8.35 -1.53
CA MET A 28 -6.01 -7.76 -0.20
C MET A 28 -5.45 -8.77 0.80
N TYR A 29 -5.94 -10.03 0.77
CA TYR A 29 -5.41 -11.10 1.60
C TYR A 29 -3.93 -11.37 1.33
N HIS A 30 -3.54 -11.45 0.07
CA HIS A 30 -2.13 -11.64 -0.29
C HIS A 30 -1.25 -10.49 0.20
N VAL A 31 -1.71 -9.24 0.03
CA VAL A 31 -1.01 -8.05 0.54
C VAL A 31 -0.85 -8.12 2.06
N ALA A 32 -1.91 -8.42 2.78
CA ALA A 32 -1.89 -8.54 4.24
C ALA A 32 -0.97 -9.69 4.71
N PHE A 33 -1.09 -10.86 4.06
CA PHE A 33 -0.28 -12.03 4.40
C PHE A 33 1.22 -11.82 4.16
N LYS A 34 1.57 -11.05 3.12
CA LYS A 34 2.96 -10.65 2.87
C LYS A 34 3.56 -9.88 4.05
N ILE A 35 2.79 -8.96 4.62
CA ILE A 35 3.21 -8.11 5.73
C ILE A 35 3.23 -8.89 7.04
N LEU A 36 2.15 -9.60 7.35
CA LEU A 36 1.91 -10.18 8.66
C LEU A 36 2.48 -11.59 8.82
N LYS A 37 2.68 -12.33 7.71
CA LYS A 37 3.15 -13.73 7.68
C LYS A 37 2.34 -14.69 8.59
N HIS A 38 1.15 -14.27 9.02
CA HIS A 38 0.25 -15.02 9.87
C HIS A 38 -1.17 -14.98 9.30
N GLN A 39 -1.78 -16.14 9.08
CA GLN A 39 -3.05 -16.28 8.36
C GLN A 39 -4.19 -15.52 9.05
N MET A 40 -4.37 -15.74 10.36
CA MET A 40 -5.48 -15.11 11.10
C MET A 40 -5.35 -13.59 11.13
N ASP A 41 -4.14 -13.06 11.29
CA ASP A 41 -3.91 -11.63 11.31
C ASP A 41 -4.13 -11.01 9.92
N ALA A 42 -3.77 -11.74 8.85
CA ALA A 42 -4.06 -11.31 7.48
C ALA A 42 -5.57 -11.26 7.21
N GLU A 43 -6.32 -12.27 7.64
CA GLU A 43 -7.79 -12.30 7.55
C GLU A 43 -8.41 -11.15 8.36
N ASN A 44 -7.90 -10.89 9.57
CA ASN A 44 -8.34 -9.78 10.41
C ASN A 44 -8.09 -8.41 9.75
N ALA A 45 -6.89 -8.22 9.18
CA ALA A 45 -6.55 -6.99 8.46
C ALA A 45 -7.49 -6.73 7.28
N VAL A 46 -7.80 -7.77 6.51
CA VAL A 46 -8.76 -7.69 5.39
C VAL A 46 -10.16 -7.40 5.89
N HIS A 47 -10.58 -8.04 6.98
CA HIS A 47 -11.89 -7.78 7.59
C HIS A 47 -12.03 -6.32 8.03
N GLU A 48 -11.07 -5.80 8.78
CA GLU A 48 -11.05 -4.40 9.22
C GLU A 48 -10.99 -3.41 8.06
N ALA A 49 -10.24 -3.76 7.01
CA ALA A 49 -10.17 -2.93 5.81
C ALA A 49 -11.52 -2.83 5.10
N PHE A 50 -12.23 -3.94 4.90
CA PHE A 50 -13.57 -3.92 4.31
C PHE A 50 -14.60 -3.25 5.20
N LEU A 51 -14.50 -3.35 6.52
CA LEU A 51 -15.35 -2.63 7.45
C LEU A 51 -15.19 -1.12 7.24
N SER A 52 -13.94 -0.64 7.21
CA SER A 52 -13.61 0.77 6.97
C SER A 52 -14.11 1.28 5.61
N ILE A 53 -14.06 0.41 4.57
CA ILE A 53 -14.59 0.72 3.24
C ILE A 53 -16.12 0.80 3.28
N ALA A 54 -16.81 -0.13 3.94
CA ALA A 54 -18.27 -0.14 4.06
C ALA A 54 -18.80 1.11 4.76
N GLU A 55 -18.19 1.51 5.87
CA GLU A 55 -18.54 2.72 6.64
C GLU A 55 -18.44 4.01 5.81
N ASN A 56 -17.57 4.02 4.80
CA ASN A 56 -17.35 5.19 3.96
C ASN A 56 -17.77 4.96 2.50
N TYR A 57 -18.56 3.92 2.23
CA TYR A 57 -18.82 3.44 0.86
C TYR A 57 -19.42 4.51 -0.06
N LYS A 58 -20.31 5.35 0.45
CA LYS A 58 -20.86 6.50 -0.31
C LYS A 58 -19.79 7.42 -0.93
N LYS A 59 -18.66 7.59 -0.26
CA LYS A 59 -17.54 8.40 -0.77
C LYS A 59 -16.77 7.69 -1.87
N TYR A 60 -16.76 6.36 -1.83
CA TYR A 60 -15.94 5.52 -2.70
C TYR A 60 -16.72 4.91 -3.86
N SER A 61 -18.06 4.88 -3.80
CA SER A 61 -18.94 4.29 -4.83
C SER A 61 -18.79 4.89 -6.23
N LYS A 62 -18.21 6.10 -6.33
CA LYS A 62 -17.95 6.79 -7.60
C LYS A 62 -16.56 6.51 -8.18
N LEU A 63 -15.74 5.73 -7.51
CA LEU A 63 -14.42 5.34 -7.99
C LEU A 63 -14.56 4.30 -9.11
N SER A 64 -13.66 4.36 -10.09
CA SER A 64 -13.50 3.28 -11.06
C SER A 64 -13.01 2.00 -10.39
N CYS A 65 -13.18 0.85 -11.03
CA CYS A 65 -12.70 -0.43 -10.49
C CYS A 65 -11.21 -0.38 -10.10
N ARG A 66 -10.38 0.26 -10.92
CA ARG A 66 -8.94 0.41 -10.66
C ARG A 66 -8.65 1.30 -9.45
N GLU A 67 -9.34 2.44 -9.34
CA GLU A 67 -9.21 3.33 -8.18
C GLU A 67 -9.69 2.64 -6.89
N MET A 68 -10.75 1.84 -6.97
CA MET A 68 -11.27 1.06 -5.85
C MET A 68 -10.26 -0.01 -5.40
N THR A 69 -9.65 -0.74 -6.34
CA THR A 69 -8.58 -1.70 -6.02
C THR A 69 -7.40 -1.05 -5.32
N GLY A 70 -6.94 0.11 -5.81
CA GLY A 70 -5.86 0.86 -5.16
C GLY A 70 -6.22 1.34 -3.75
N LEU A 71 -7.46 1.79 -3.54
CA LEU A 71 -7.97 2.14 -2.22
C LEU A 71 -7.97 0.93 -1.29
N CYS A 72 -8.47 -0.22 -1.75
CA CYS A 72 -8.49 -1.47 -1.00
C CYS A 72 -7.10 -1.88 -0.54
N VAL A 73 -6.12 -1.83 -1.45
CA VAL A 73 -4.71 -2.16 -1.14
C VAL A 73 -4.12 -1.19 -0.11
N THR A 74 -4.36 0.11 -0.28
CA THR A 74 -3.86 1.12 0.66
C THR A 74 -4.42 0.92 2.06
N ILE A 75 -5.73 0.67 2.17
CA ILE A 75 -6.38 0.48 3.48
C ILE A 75 -5.89 -0.81 4.14
N VAL A 76 -5.82 -1.93 3.40
CA VAL A 76 -5.37 -3.20 3.99
C VAL A 76 -3.90 -3.16 4.41
N LYS A 77 -3.04 -2.44 3.69
CA LYS A 77 -1.66 -2.20 4.14
C LYS A 77 -1.61 -1.49 5.49
N HIS A 78 -2.35 -0.37 5.62
CA HIS A 78 -2.40 0.35 6.89
C HIS A 78 -2.90 -0.53 8.04
N LYS A 79 -3.98 -1.28 7.82
CA LYS A 79 -4.50 -2.22 8.83
C LYS A 79 -3.49 -3.31 9.20
N SER A 80 -2.77 -3.84 8.22
CA SER A 80 -1.71 -4.83 8.47
C SER A 80 -0.56 -4.26 9.28
N ILE A 81 -0.14 -3.03 8.98
CA ILE A 81 0.90 -2.31 9.71
C ILE A 81 0.46 -2.06 11.16
N ASP A 82 -0.77 -1.62 11.38
CA ASP A 82 -1.32 -1.39 12.72
C ASP A 82 -1.35 -2.68 13.55
N ILE A 83 -1.76 -3.81 12.95
CA ILE A 83 -1.75 -5.13 13.61
C ILE A 83 -0.32 -5.54 13.96
N LEU A 84 0.63 -5.40 13.03
CA LEU A 84 2.04 -5.74 13.24
C LEU A 84 2.65 -4.92 14.38
N ARG A 85 2.40 -3.61 14.39
CA ARG A 85 2.84 -2.70 15.44
C ARG A 85 2.33 -3.11 16.81
N ASN A 86 1.05 -3.41 16.91
CA ASN A 86 0.42 -3.80 18.17
C ASN A 86 0.91 -5.17 18.67
N ALA A 87 1.15 -6.13 17.76
CA ALA A 87 1.57 -7.48 18.12
C ALA A 87 3.03 -7.55 18.61
N GLN A 88 3.92 -6.73 18.06
CA GLN A 88 5.36 -6.81 18.31
C GLN A 88 5.91 -5.65 19.13
N HIS A 89 5.09 -4.68 19.53
CA HIS A 89 5.49 -3.44 20.22
C HIS A 89 6.61 -2.69 19.48
N LEU A 90 6.62 -2.79 18.14
CA LEU A 90 7.62 -2.17 17.30
C LEU A 90 7.40 -0.67 17.17
N SER A 91 8.48 0.08 17.05
CA SER A 91 8.44 1.48 16.64
C SER A 91 7.97 1.61 15.19
N ASP A 92 7.50 2.80 14.82
CA ASP A 92 7.06 3.10 13.45
C ASP A 92 8.17 2.79 12.41
N GLU A 93 9.41 3.08 12.75
CA GLU A 93 10.58 2.86 11.90
C GLU A 93 10.89 1.37 11.70
N GLU A 94 10.76 0.55 12.73
CA GLU A 94 10.98 -0.91 12.65
C GLU A 94 9.89 -1.59 11.80
N VAL A 95 8.63 -1.19 11.96
CA VAL A 95 7.51 -1.72 11.17
C VAL A 95 7.67 -1.36 9.69
N GLU A 96 8.01 -0.10 9.40
CA GLU A 96 8.25 0.34 8.03
C GLU A 96 9.40 -0.43 7.37
N ASN A 97 10.47 -0.68 8.11
CA ASN A 97 11.60 -1.46 7.65
C ASN A 97 11.20 -2.90 7.28
N LEU A 98 10.40 -3.56 8.12
CA LEU A 98 9.91 -4.91 7.87
C LEU A 98 9.00 -5.00 6.64
N VAL A 99 8.10 -4.03 6.47
CA VAL A 99 7.18 -3.99 5.33
C VAL A 99 7.93 -3.80 4.02
N LEU A 100 8.86 -2.85 3.97
CA LEU A 100 9.69 -2.61 2.78
C LEU A 100 10.55 -3.84 2.43
N TYR A 101 11.18 -4.46 3.42
CA TYR A 101 12.01 -5.64 3.20
C TYR A 101 11.20 -6.80 2.59
N ASN A 102 9.98 -7.04 3.10
CA ASN A 102 9.11 -8.10 2.58
C ASN A 102 8.58 -7.80 1.16
N GLU A 103 8.28 -6.53 0.83
CA GLU A 103 7.81 -6.15 -0.50
C GLU A 103 8.87 -6.29 -1.59
N ILE A 104 10.13 -6.07 -1.26
CA ILE A 104 11.23 -6.08 -2.25
C ILE A 104 11.80 -7.48 -2.44
N ASN A 105 11.82 -8.32 -1.39
CA ASN A 105 12.35 -9.68 -1.50
C ASN A 105 11.47 -10.66 -2.29
N GLU A 106 10.22 -10.34 -2.57
CA GLU A 106 9.31 -11.25 -3.28
C GLU A 106 9.39 -11.15 -4.82
N TYR A 107 10.18 -10.21 -5.33
CA TYR A 107 10.45 -10.09 -6.77
C TYR A 107 11.76 -10.80 -7.15
N GLU A 108 11.93 -12.06 -6.73
CA GLU A 108 13.08 -12.87 -7.16
C GLU A 108 12.75 -13.80 -8.35
N PRO A 109 13.25 -13.46 -9.56
CA PRO A 109 13.89 -14.44 -10.41
C PRO A 109 15.30 -14.69 -9.86
N GLU A 110 15.87 -15.88 -10.04
CA GLU A 110 17.25 -16.21 -9.70
C GLU A 110 18.21 -15.10 -10.17
N THR A 111 18.68 -14.28 -9.24
CA THR A 111 19.42 -13.06 -9.56
C THR A 111 20.87 -13.18 -9.11
N SER A 112 21.79 -12.72 -9.96
CA SER A 112 23.23 -12.65 -9.66
C SER A 112 23.50 -11.79 -8.41
N VAL A 113 24.63 -12.03 -7.75
CA VAL A 113 25.05 -11.29 -6.53
C VAL A 113 25.02 -9.78 -6.73
N GLU A 114 25.42 -9.29 -7.91
CA GLU A 114 25.40 -7.86 -8.28
C GLU A 114 23.99 -7.25 -8.29
N GLN A 115 22.98 -8.03 -8.72
CA GLN A 115 21.58 -7.56 -8.71
C GLN A 115 21.01 -7.55 -7.29
N LYS A 116 21.49 -8.42 -6.40
CA LYS A 116 21.11 -8.42 -5.00
C LYS A 116 21.64 -7.18 -4.29
N GLU A 117 22.90 -6.82 -4.50
CA GLU A 117 23.48 -5.60 -3.95
C GLU A 117 22.78 -4.33 -4.45
N GLN A 118 22.40 -4.28 -5.74
CA GLN A 118 21.62 -3.16 -6.27
C GLN A 118 20.23 -3.06 -5.67
N LYS A 119 19.56 -4.19 -5.44
CA LYS A 119 18.27 -4.22 -4.77
C LYS A 119 18.39 -3.74 -3.33
N ASP A 120 19.36 -4.24 -2.57
CA ASP A 120 19.58 -3.84 -1.18
C ASP A 120 19.84 -2.32 -1.06
N LYS A 121 20.55 -1.73 -2.02
CA LYS A 121 20.72 -0.28 -2.11
C LYS A 121 19.41 0.48 -2.33
N ILE A 122 18.58 0.00 -3.24
CA ILE A 122 17.27 0.60 -3.49
C ILE A 122 16.38 0.52 -2.25
N VAL A 123 16.38 -0.63 -1.56
CA VAL A 123 15.65 -0.82 -0.29
C VAL A 123 16.09 0.19 0.74
N TRP A 124 17.41 0.31 0.93
CA TRP A 124 17.98 1.24 1.90
C TRP A 124 17.59 2.69 1.58
N VAL A 125 17.67 3.10 0.31
CA VAL A 125 17.26 4.44 -0.12
C VAL A 125 15.77 4.70 0.12
N MET A 126 14.91 3.71 -0.20
CA MET A 126 13.47 3.81 0.04
C MET A 126 13.15 4.00 1.53
N ARG A 127 13.91 3.36 2.42
CA ARG A 127 13.79 3.52 3.88
C ARG A 127 14.09 4.93 4.36
N GLN A 128 15.01 5.64 3.69
CA GLN A 128 15.39 7.00 4.07
C GLN A 128 14.43 8.07 3.54
N LEU A 129 13.47 7.69 2.68
CA LEU A 129 12.49 8.64 2.16
C LEU A 129 11.38 8.90 3.18
N PRO A 130 10.97 10.17 3.35
CA PRO A 130 9.73 10.48 4.06
C PRO A 130 8.53 9.71 3.47
N GLU A 131 7.65 9.19 4.32
CA GLU A 131 6.47 8.40 3.94
C GLU A 131 5.64 9.07 2.82
N THR A 132 5.44 10.38 2.92
CA THR A 132 4.68 11.17 1.91
C THR A 132 5.31 11.15 0.51
N LEU A 133 6.61 10.90 0.40
CA LEU A 133 7.32 10.76 -0.87
C LEU A 133 7.33 9.29 -1.33
N ARG A 134 7.51 8.36 -0.39
CA ARG A 134 7.51 6.92 -0.67
C ARG A 134 6.17 6.46 -1.22
N ILE A 135 5.06 6.82 -0.59
CA ILE A 135 3.72 6.39 -1.02
C ILE A 135 3.39 6.81 -2.46
N VAL A 136 3.83 7.97 -2.92
CA VAL A 136 3.59 8.38 -4.32
C VAL A 136 4.49 7.64 -5.29
N LEU A 137 5.69 7.21 -4.89
CA LEU A 137 6.56 6.34 -5.68
C LEU A 137 5.95 4.95 -5.83
N ASP A 138 5.49 4.35 -4.73
CA ASP A 138 4.88 3.02 -4.74
C ASP A 138 3.65 3.01 -5.65
N LEU A 139 2.72 3.95 -5.45
CA LEU A 139 1.53 4.07 -6.28
C LEU A 139 1.87 4.30 -7.76
N LYS A 140 2.93 5.04 -8.07
CA LYS A 140 3.32 5.34 -9.44
C LYS A 140 4.04 4.18 -10.13
N TYR A 141 5.03 3.59 -9.47
CA TYR A 141 5.96 2.65 -10.11
C TYR A 141 5.67 1.18 -9.79
N PHE A 142 5.08 0.89 -8.64
CA PHE A 142 4.73 -0.47 -8.25
C PHE A 142 3.32 -0.85 -8.72
N TYR A 143 2.37 0.09 -8.59
CA TYR A 143 0.98 -0.13 -8.96
C TYR A 143 0.58 0.51 -10.28
N ASP A 144 1.51 1.18 -10.97
CA ASP A 144 1.32 1.84 -12.28
C ASP A 144 0.13 2.82 -12.36
N TYR A 145 -0.20 3.50 -11.23
CA TYR A 145 -1.26 4.50 -11.23
C TYR A 145 -0.83 5.79 -11.92
N SER A 146 -1.77 6.40 -12.65
CA SER A 146 -1.57 7.75 -13.18
C SER A 146 -1.53 8.79 -12.05
N ASN A 147 -0.87 9.93 -12.29
CA ASN A 147 -0.82 11.02 -11.29
C ASN A 147 -2.22 11.49 -10.88
N ARG A 148 -3.21 11.44 -11.79
CA ARG A 148 -4.60 11.80 -11.51
C ARG A 148 -5.26 10.81 -10.54
N GLU A 149 -5.03 9.52 -10.71
CA GLU A 149 -5.53 8.48 -9.82
C GLU A 149 -4.90 8.62 -8.43
N ILE A 150 -3.58 8.80 -8.38
CA ILE A 150 -2.84 9.04 -7.13
C ILE A 150 -3.37 10.28 -6.39
N ALA A 151 -3.61 11.38 -7.13
CA ALA A 151 -4.15 12.61 -6.58
C ALA A 151 -5.52 12.39 -5.92
N LYS A 152 -6.41 11.63 -6.57
CA LYS A 152 -7.72 11.26 -6.02
C LYS A 152 -7.59 10.36 -4.78
N MET A 153 -6.77 9.31 -4.84
CA MET A 153 -6.57 8.38 -3.73
C MET A 153 -6.04 9.08 -2.48
N LEU A 154 -5.02 9.93 -2.64
CA LEU A 154 -4.39 10.64 -1.54
C LEU A 154 -5.12 11.96 -1.17
N LYS A 155 -6.19 12.34 -1.88
CA LYS A 155 -6.94 13.60 -1.72
C LYS A 155 -6.05 14.85 -1.79
N ILE A 156 -5.10 14.85 -2.71
CA ILE A 156 -4.18 15.96 -2.99
C ILE A 156 -4.32 16.41 -4.44
N SER A 157 -3.75 17.58 -4.78
CA SER A 157 -3.76 18.02 -6.17
C SER A 157 -2.81 17.19 -7.06
N ASN A 158 -3.12 17.10 -8.36
CA ASN A 158 -2.20 16.47 -9.32
C ASN A 158 -0.81 17.11 -9.29
N LYS A 159 -0.75 18.43 -9.16
CA LYS A 159 0.49 19.19 -9.02
C LYS A 159 1.26 18.77 -7.76
N THR A 160 0.57 18.48 -6.67
CA THR A 160 1.20 17.97 -5.43
C THR A 160 1.80 16.60 -5.63
N VAL A 161 1.14 15.69 -6.37
CA VAL A 161 1.69 14.38 -6.74
C VAL A 161 2.97 14.54 -7.56
N GLU A 162 2.94 15.37 -8.60
CA GLU A 162 4.11 15.65 -9.45
C GLU A 162 5.29 16.20 -8.64
N MET A 163 5.01 17.16 -7.75
CA MET A 163 6.04 17.72 -6.87
C MET A 163 6.61 16.70 -5.89
N ARG A 164 5.78 15.82 -5.33
CA ARG A 164 6.25 14.74 -4.45
C ARG A 164 7.10 13.73 -5.22
N LEU A 165 6.67 13.29 -6.39
CA LEU A 165 7.45 12.40 -7.27
C LEU A 165 8.80 13.03 -7.65
N TYR A 166 8.82 14.31 -7.98
CA TYR A 166 10.04 15.05 -8.29
C TYR A 166 11.00 15.09 -7.10
N ARG A 167 10.49 15.48 -5.92
CA ARG A 167 11.31 15.52 -4.69
C ARG A 167 11.81 14.14 -4.29
N ALA A 168 10.98 13.11 -4.44
CA ALA A 168 11.38 11.74 -4.16
C ALA A 168 12.57 11.29 -5.04
N LYS A 169 12.52 11.58 -6.35
CA LYS A 169 13.63 11.27 -7.27
C LYS A 169 14.93 12.01 -6.93
N ILE A 170 14.84 13.29 -6.56
CA ILE A 170 16.01 14.05 -6.12
C ILE A 170 16.60 13.41 -4.87
N LYS A 171 15.75 13.17 -3.87
CA LYS A 171 16.21 12.60 -2.59
C LYS A 171 16.82 11.22 -2.76
N MET A 172 16.24 10.37 -3.63
CA MET A 172 16.84 9.08 -3.97
C MET A 172 18.22 9.21 -4.60
N ARG A 173 18.38 10.16 -5.51
CA ARG A 173 19.67 10.41 -6.16
C ARG A 173 20.72 10.86 -5.15
N GLU A 174 20.41 11.84 -4.31
CA GLU A 174 21.30 12.33 -3.25
C GLU A 174 21.76 11.18 -2.33
N LEU A 175 20.85 10.31 -1.94
CA LEU A 175 21.15 9.18 -1.07
C LEU A 175 22.03 8.13 -1.75
N LEU A 176 21.80 7.85 -3.05
CA LEU A 176 22.60 6.92 -3.83
C LEU A 176 24.03 7.44 -4.08
N GLU A 177 24.18 8.75 -4.32
CA GLU A 177 25.48 9.41 -4.51
C GLU A 177 26.30 9.38 -3.21
N HIS A 178 25.67 9.69 -2.07
CA HIS A 178 26.33 9.63 -0.74
C HIS A 178 26.84 8.23 -0.37
N GLU A 179 26.14 7.17 -0.79
CA GLU A 179 26.55 5.80 -0.49
C GLU A 179 27.75 5.34 -1.35
N GLN A 180 27.96 5.96 -2.52
CA GLN A 180 29.11 5.66 -3.37
C GLN A 180 30.43 6.30 -2.89
N GLU A 181 30.33 7.28 -1.99
CA GLU A 181 31.49 8.00 -1.44
C GLU A 181 31.99 7.42 -0.10
N MET A 182 31.29 6.43 0.48
CA MET A 182 31.70 5.73 1.70
C MET A 182 32.32 4.38 1.40
#